data_86a0c07c6e922318cfdc2c9d56c9152f
#
_entry.id   86a0c07c6e922318cfdc2c9d56c9152f
#
_cell.length_a   1.000
_cell.length_b   1.000
_cell.length_c   1.000
_cell.angle_alpha   90.00
_cell.angle_beta   90.00
_cell.angle_gamma   90.00
#
_symmetry.space_group_name_H-M   'P 1'
#
loop_
_entity.id
_entity.type
_entity.pdbx_description
1 polymer ?
#
loop_
_entity_poly.entity_id
_entity_poly.type
_entity_poly.pdbx_seq_one_letter_code
_entity_poly.pdbx_strand_id
1 'polypeptide(L)'
;KTGTLTYGKPVVTDIFGDVLQIGASIENKSEHSLARAIVNKAKEEKVDLLRVENFQAVPGHGVRAELNNKKVLLGTRKLMADNKIDTAKWEEKIINLENQGKTVMILAFDNEATGLIAVADVLKKESTEMVQTLKKNNIKVWMLTGDNARTARAIAAQAGIENIMSEVLPDKKSEKVRELQAQGEIVAMIGDGINDAPALTQANIGIAMGEGTDIAMESANITLMRGDLMLIPEVIRLSKRTMKIIKQNLFWAFFYNVAFIPVAAGVLYPSFGILLNPIFAGAAMALSSLSVVGNSLRLKARVL
;
A
#
# COMPACT_ATOMS: atom_id res chain seq x y z
N LYS A 1 -1.53 -0.11 4.78
CA LYS A 1 -0.74 -0.77 5.83
C LYS A 1 -0.91 -2.28 5.78
N THR A 2 -2.11 -2.80 6.09
CA THR A 2 -2.45 -4.22 6.14
C THR A 2 -2.30 -4.85 4.75
N GLY A 3 -1.68 -6.03 4.64
CA GLY A 3 -1.43 -6.71 3.36
C GLY A 3 -0.36 -6.07 2.47
N THR A 4 0.02 -4.83 2.74
CA THR A 4 1.08 -4.10 2.02
C THR A 4 2.37 -4.11 2.84
N LEU A 5 2.48 -3.26 3.88
CA LEU A 5 3.63 -3.23 4.79
C LEU A 5 3.69 -4.45 5.73
N THR A 6 2.55 -5.04 6.01
CA THR A 6 2.38 -6.22 6.85
C THR A 6 1.99 -7.42 5.99
N TYR A 7 2.06 -8.62 6.56
CA TYR A 7 1.67 -9.84 5.85
C TYR A 7 0.16 -9.95 5.60
N GLY A 8 -0.68 -9.09 6.21
CA GLY A 8 -2.13 -9.18 6.09
C GLY A 8 -2.74 -10.41 6.76
N LYS A 9 -1.98 -11.04 7.65
CA LYS A 9 -2.37 -12.23 8.42
C LYS A 9 -2.33 -11.90 9.91
N PRO A 10 -3.28 -11.09 10.41
CA PRO A 10 -3.33 -10.73 11.81
C PRO A 10 -3.56 -11.97 12.69
N VAL A 11 -2.96 -11.95 13.87
CA VAL A 11 -3.11 -12.99 14.89
C VAL A 11 -3.51 -12.37 16.21
N VAL A 12 -4.31 -13.08 17.00
CA VAL A 12 -4.63 -12.68 18.37
C VAL A 12 -3.40 -12.89 19.25
N THR A 13 -2.94 -11.82 19.89
CA THR A 13 -1.75 -11.85 20.75
C THR A 13 -2.06 -11.82 22.23
N ASP A 14 -3.12 -11.14 22.63
CA ASP A 14 -3.52 -11.00 24.03
C ASP A 14 -5.04 -11.03 24.17
N ILE A 15 -5.51 -11.62 25.26
CA ILE A 15 -6.91 -11.68 25.63
C ILE A 15 -7.01 -11.33 27.13
N PHE A 16 -7.89 -10.42 27.47
CA PHE A 16 -8.18 -10.04 28.86
C PHE A 16 -9.66 -10.18 29.13
N GLY A 17 -10.01 -10.94 30.16
CA GLY A 17 -11.39 -11.34 30.46
C GLY A 17 -11.80 -12.60 29.69
N ASP A 18 -12.97 -13.13 30.03
CA ASP A 18 -13.57 -14.30 29.34
C ASP A 18 -14.38 -13.85 28.12
N VAL A 19 -13.65 -13.44 27.07
CA VAL A 19 -14.24 -12.76 25.91
C VAL A 19 -14.04 -13.48 24.58
N LEU A 20 -13.19 -14.52 24.55
CA LEU A 20 -12.85 -15.19 23.29
C LEU A 20 -14.06 -15.89 22.66
N GLN A 21 -14.84 -16.60 23.45
CA GLN A 21 -16.01 -17.30 22.96
C GLN A 21 -17.04 -16.35 22.35
N ILE A 22 -17.40 -15.30 23.10
CA ILE A 22 -18.38 -14.31 22.64
C ILE A 22 -17.82 -13.52 21.45
N GLY A 23 -16.57 -13.08 21.52
CA GLY A 23 -15.89 -12.35 20.44
C GLY A 23 -15.81 -13.15 19.15
N ALA A 24 -15.41 -14.41 19.23
CA ALA A 24 -15.37 -15.30 18.06
C ALA A 24 -16.77 -15.61 17.51
N SER A 25 -17.78 -15.75 18.38
CA SER A 25 -19.16 -16.02 17.95
C SER A 25 -19.75 -14.87 17.13
N ILE A 26 -19.50 -13.63 17.56
CA ILE A 26 -19.99 -12.45 16.84
C ILE A 26 -19.19 -12.21 15.54
N GLU A 27 -17.86 -12.40 15.57
CA GLU A 27 -16.99 -12.20 14.41
C GLU A 27 -17.08 -13.31 13.36
N ASN A 28 -17.64 -14.46 13.68
CA ASN A 28 -17.82 -15.56 12.73
C ASN A 28 -18.72 -15.19 11.52
N LYS A 29 -19.48 -14.10 11.63
CA LYS A 29 -20.29 -13.53 10.54
C LYS A 29 -19.62 -12.38 9.80
N SER A 30 -18.40 -11.98 10.21
CA SER A 30 -17.64 -10.88 9.64
C SER A 30 -16.57 -11.38 8.66
N GLU A 31 -16.40 -10.68 7.55
CA GLU A 31 -15.37 -11.01 6.54
C GLU A 31 -14.04 -10.28 6.80
N HIS A 32 -13.98 -9.46 7.84
CA HIS A 32 -12.80 -8.65 8.13
C HIS A 32 -11.60 -9.52 8.55
N SER A 33 -10.37 -9.10 8.21
CA SER A 33 -9.15 -9.84 8.57
C SER A 33 -8.97 -10.03 10.08
N LEU A 34 -9.35 -9.04 10.90
CA LEU A 34 -9.33 -9.14 12.36
C LEU A 34 -10.31 -10.18 12.87
N ALA A 35 -11.50 -10.27 12.27
CA ALA A 35 -12.51 -11.27 12.61
C ALA A 35 -11.97 -12.69 12.40
N ARG A 36 -11.33 -12.93 11.25
CA ARG A 36 -10.70 -14.22 10.95
C ARG A 36 -9.65 -14.59 11.99
N ALA A 37 -8.85 -13.63 12.47
CA ALA A 37 -7.86 -13.87 13.51
C ALA A 37 -8.51 -14.36 14.83
N ILE A 38 -9.59 -13.72 15.26
CA ILE A 38 -10.31 -14.07 16.49
C ILE A 38 -10.98 -15.44 16.36
N VAL A 39 -11.64 -15.71 15.24
CA VAL A 39 -12.28 -17.02 14.97
C VAL A 39 -11.24 -18.14 14.89
N ASN A 40 -10.10 -17.90 14.25
CA ASN A 40 -9.02 -18.89 14.18
C ASN A 40 -8.46 -19.19 15.57
N LYS A 41 -8.26 -18.17 16.40
CA LYS A 41 -7.81 -18.35 17.79
C LYS A 41 -8.79 -19.20 18.61
N ALA A 42 -10.09 -18.97 18.46
CA ALA A 42 -11.11 -19.79 19.12
C ALA A 42 -11.08 -21.26 18.65
N LYS A 43 -10.85 -21.49 17.34
CA LYS A 43 -10.70 -22.86 16.80
C LYS A 43 -9.43 -23.55 17.34
N GLU A 44 -8.32 -22.85 17.45
CA GLU A 44 -7.07 -23.36 18.02
C GLU A 44 -7.25 -23.79 19.49
N GLU A 45 -8.01 -23.00 20.25
CA GLU A 45 -8.32 -23.27 21.66
C GLU A 45 -9.52 -24.21 21.83
N LYS A 46 -10.13 -24.70 20.72
CA LYS A 46 -11.28 -25.61 20.72
C LYS A 46 -12.48 -25.03 21.45
N VAL A 47 -12.70 -23.72 21.32
CA VAL A 47 -13.84 -23.02 21.92
C VAL A 47 -15.06 -23.14 21.00
N ASP A 48 -16.16 -23.65 21.51
CA ASP A 48 -17.42 -23.76 20.78
C ASP A 48 -18.05 -22.38 20.57
N LEU A 49 -18.48 -22.12 19.32
CA LEU A 49 -19.13 -20.85 19.00
C LEU A 49 -20.60 -20.87 19.39
N LEU A 50 -21.07 -19.76 19.93
CA LEU A 50 -22.46 -19.54 20.31
C LEU A 50 -23.27 -19.02 19.10
N ARG A 51 -24.55 -19.28 19.09
CA ARG A 51 -25.46 -18.70 18.10
C ARG A 51 -25.76 -17.25 18.45
N VAL A 52 -25.42 -16.33 17.53
CA VAL A 52 -25.72 -14.90 17.67
C VAL A 52 -26.77 -14.45 16.66
N GLU A 53 -27.61 -13.50 17.07
CA GLU A 53 -28.70 -12.92 16.31
C GLU A 53 -28.45 -11.44 16.02
N ASN A 54 -29.21 -10.84 15.10
CA ASN A 54 -29.18 -9.41 14.78
C ASN A 54 -27.78 -8.83 14.55
N PHE A 55 -26.92 -9.63 13.87
CA PHE A 55 -25.56 -9.19 13.53
C PHE A 55 -25.56 -7.98 12.59
N GLN A 56 -24.78 -6.97 12.92
CA GLN A 56 -24.52 -5.80 12.08
C GLN A 56 -23.07 -5.36 12.18
N ALA A 57 -22.44 -5.17 11.03
CA ALA A 57 -21.14 -4.50 10.93
C ALA A 57 -21.32 -2.98 11.06
N VAL A 58 -20.47 -2.33 11.86
CA VAL A 58 -20.37 -0.88 11.98
C VAL A 58 -19.08 -0.46 11.30
N PRO A 59 -19.12 0.06 10.06
CA PRO A 59 -17.93 0.31 9.26
C PRO A 59 -16.89 1.15 10.00
N GLY A 60 -15.65 0.65 10.06
CA GLY A 60 -14.53 1.31 10.74
C GLY A 60 -14.55 1.29 12.27
N HIS A 61 -15.61 0.75 12.89
CA HIS A 61 -15.75 0.80 14.35
C HIS A 61 -15.89 -0.57 15.02
N GLY A 62 -16.35 -1.60 14.29
CA GLY A 62 -16.51 -2.95 14.84
C GLY A 62 -17.83 -3.59 14.45
N VAL A 63 -18.37 -4.42 15.32
CA VAL A 63 -19.58 -5.19 15.08
C VAL A 63 -20.53 -5.14 16.31
N ARG A 64 -21.81 -5.32 16.04
CA ARG A 64 -22.85 -5.50 17.06
C ARG A 64 -23.71 -6.71 16.76
N ALA A 65 -24.17 -7.38 17.79
CA ALA A 65 -25.11 -8.50 17.71
C ALA A 65 -25.89 -8.68 19.01
N GLU A 66 -26.74 -9.68 19.07
CA GLU A 66 -27.44 -10.10 20.27
C GLU A 66 -27.10 -11.56 20.59
N LEU A 67 -26.89 -11.83 21.87
CA LEU A 67 -26.69 -13.15 22.43
C LEU A 67 -27.62 -13.35 23.61
N ASN A 68 -28.54 -14.29 23.54
CA ASN A 68 -29.56 -14.55 24.59
C ASN A 68 -30.35 -13.26 24.97
N ASN A 69 -30.81 -12.52 23.97
CA ASN A 69 -31.52 -11.24 24.09
C ASN A 69 -30.69 -10.12 24.77
N LYS A 70 -29.38 -10.29 24.92
CA LYS A 70 -28.47 -9.29 25.44
C LYS A 70 -27.59 -8.72 24.34
N LYS A 71 -27.36 -7.41 24.39
CA LYS A 71 -26.55 -6.69 23.42
C LYS A 71 -25.08 -7.05 23.57
N VAL A 72 -24.44 -7.36 22.45
CA VAL A 72 -23.00 -7.59 22.35
C VAL A 72 -22.39 -6.60 21.38
N LEU A 73 -21.29 -5.98 21.78
CA LEU A 73 -20.48 -5.11 20.93
C LEU A 73 -19.03 -5.59 20.97
N LEU A 74 -18.38 -5.58 19.82
CA LEU A 74 -16.93 -5.80 19.74
C LEU A 74 -16.33 -4.78 18.79
N GLY A 75 -15.40 -3.94 19.26
CA GLY A 75 -14.81 -2.92 18.41
C GLY A 75 -14.02 -1.85 19.14
N THR A 76 -13.96 -0.67 18.52
CA THR A 76 -13.14 0.47 18.96
C THR A 76 -13.72 1.22 20.16
N ARG A 77 -12.90 2.07 20.82
CA ARG A 77 -13.37 3.03 21.83
C ARG A 77 -14.56 3.86 21.35
N LYS A 78 -14.55 4.27 20.08
CA LYS A 78 -15.65 5.07 19.52
C LYS A 78 -16.96 4.30 19.52
N LEU A 79 -16.94 3.02 19.12
CA LEU A 79 -18.13 2.17 19.19
C LEU A 79 -18.66 2.07 20.62
N MET A 80 -17.78 1.97 21.62
CA MET A 80 -18.17 1.93 23.04
C MET A 80 -18.76 3.26 23.48
N ALA A 81 -18.12 4.38 23.18
CA ALA A 81 -18.59 5.73 23.52
C ALA A 81 -19.95 6.05 22.89
N ASP A 82 -20.15 5.74 21.61
CA ASP A 82 -21.42 5.95 20.89
C ASP A 82 -22.57 5.14 21.53
N ASN A 83 -22.23 4.06 22.25
CA ASN A 83 -23.17 3.21 22.97
C ASN A 83 -23.18 3.48 24.50
N LYS A 84 -22.50 4.54 24.96
CA LYS A 84 -22.43 4.95 26.39
C LYS A 84 -21.84 3.89 27.31
N ILE A 85 -20.89 3.10 26.83
CA ILE A 85 -20.20 2.06 27.58
C ILE A 85 -18.92 2.63 28.15
N ASP A 86 -18.75 2.51 29.46
CA ASP A 86 -17.55 2.94 30.17
C ASP A 86 -16.40 1.94 29.93
N THR A 87 -15.26 2.44 29.47
CA THR A 87 -14.05 1.66 29.21
C THR A 87 -12.89 2.05 30.13
N ALA A 88 -13.09 2.94 31.11
CA ALA A 88 -12.03 3.52 31.93
C ALA A 88 -11.15 2.45 32.60
N LYS A 89 -11.75 1.37 33.11
CA LYS A 89 -11.01 0.25 33.73
C LYS A 89 -10.01 -0.44 32.83
N TRP A 90 -10.17 -0.31 31.51
CA TRP A 90 -9.32 -0.96 30.51
C TRP A 90 -8.32 -0.01 29.85
N GLU A 91 -8.44 1.30 30.07
CA GLU A 91 -7.73 2.32 29.28
C GLU A 91 -6.21 2.19 29.36
N GLU A 92 -5.65 1.94 30.54
CA GLU A 92 -4.20 1.73 30.70
C GLU A 92 -3.69 0.54 29.88
N LYS A 93 -4.41 -0.59 29.93
CA LYS A 93 -4.07 -1.78 29.16
C LYS A 93 -4.19 -1.54 27.66
N ILE A 94 -5.25 -0.86 27.23
CA ILE A 94 -5.46 -0.52 25.82
C ILE A 94 -4.31 0.35 25.30
N ILE A 95 -3.95 1.41 26.04
CA ILE A 95 -2.82 2.28 25.67
C ILE A 95 -1.51 1.50 25.56
N ASN A 96 -1.23 0.62 26.51
CA ASN A 96 -0.01 -0.19 26.48
C ASN A 96 0.04 -1.10 25.25
N LEU A 97 -1.03 -1.79 24.93
CA LEU A 97 -1.12 -2.67 23.74
C LEU A 97 -1.00 -1.89 22.42
N GLU A 98 -1.65 -0.73 22.35
CA GLU A 98 -1.57 0.15 21.18
C GLU A 98 -0.16 0.68 20.94
N ASN A 99 0.56 1.03 22.01
CA ASN A 99 1.96 1.46 21.94
C ASN A 99 2.90 0.33 21.47
N GLN A 100 2.48 -0.94 21.58
CA GLN A 100 3.15 -2.09 21.00
C GLN A 100 2.79 -2.34 19.52
N GLY A 101 1.96 -1.49 18.92
CA GLY A 101 1.51 -1.64 17.53
C GLY A 101 0.34 -2.60 17.34
N LYS A 102 -0.36 -2.99 18.43
CA LYS A 102 -1.50 -3.90 18.37
C LYS A 102 -2.80 -3.13 18.15
N THR A 103 -3.73 -3.73 17.43
CA THR A 103 -5.10 -3.24 17.30
C THR A 103 -5.92 -3.86 18.43
N VAL A 104 -6.50 -3.03 19.30
CA VAL A 104 -7.26 -3.50 20.45
C VAL A 104 -8.75 -3.37 20.19
N MET A 105 -9.46 -4.48 20.36
CA MET A 105 -10.92 -4.54 20.29
C MET A 105 -11.48 -4.75 21.69
N ILE A 106 -12.46 -3.93 22.06
CA ILE A 106 -13.14 -3.97 23.35
C ILE A 106 -14.41 -4.79 23.15
N LEU A 107 -14.60 -5.80 23.97
CA LEU A 107 -15.86 -6.52 24.04
C LEU A 107 -16.73 -5.95 25.16
N ALA A 108 -17.95 -5.59 24.80
CA ALA A 108 -18.98 -5.23 25.77
C ALA A 108 -20.16 -6.20 25.66
N PHE A 109 -20.64 -6.63 26.81
CA PHE A 109 -21.79 -7.52 26.96
C PHE A 109 -22.76 -6.89 27.96
N ASP A 110 -24.03 -6.78 27.59
CA ASP A 110 -25.09 -6.23 28.42
C ASP A 110 -24.77 -4.84 28.97
N ASN A 111 -24.23 -3.94 28.12
CA ASN A 111 -23.80 -2.56 28.41
C ASN A 111 -22.56 -2.43 29.34
N GLU A 112 -21.83 -3.50 29.59
CA GLU A 112 -20.59 -3.44 30.36
C GLU A 112 -19.40 -3.89 29.51
N ALA A 113 -18.27 -3.16 29.55
CA ALA A 113 -17.02 -3.60 28.91
C ALA A 113 -16.41 -4.76 29.70
N THR A 114 -16.52 -5.98 29.19
CA THR A 114 -16.13 -7.22 29.87
C THR A 114 -14.68 -7.63 29.61
N GLY A 115 -14.07 -7.16 28.53
CA GLY A 115 -12.67 -7.45 28.26
C GLY A 115 -12.15 -6.94 26.93
N LEU A 116 -10.93 -7.38 26.59
CA LEU A 116 -10.16 -6.94 25.43
C LEU A 116 -9.65 -8.12 24.63
N ILE A 117 -9.61 -7.96 23.31
CA ILE A 117 -8.89 -8.82 22.39
C ILE A 117 -7.91 -7.94 21.62
N ALA A 118 -6.61 -8.23 21.73
CA ALA A 118 -5.56 -7.54 20.97
C ALA A 118 -5.11 -8.40 19.81
N VAL A 119 -4.99 -7.77 18.66
CA VAL A 119 -4.60 -8.41 17.42
C VAL A 119 -3.41 -7.66 16.82
N ALA A 120 -2.38 -8.38 16.41
CA ALA A 120 -1.22 -7.81 15.72
C ALA A 120 -1.09 -8.41 14.31
N ASP A 121 -0.68 -7.56 13.38
CA ASP A 121 -0.27 -7.97 12.03
C ASP A 121 1.22 -7.67 11.87
N VAL A 122 1.98 -8.70 11.55
CA VAL A 122 3.45 -8.64 11.53
C VAL A 122 3.93 -7.87 10.31
N LEU A 123 4.86 -6.93 10.50
CA LEU A 123 5.55 -6.26 9.41
C LEU A 123 6.31 -7.26 8.54
N LYS A 124 6.27 -7.07 7.22
CA LYS A 124 7.13 -7.81 6.31
C LYS A 124 8.59 -7.46 6.59
N LYS A 125 9.47 -8.45 6.49
CA LYS A 125 10.92 -8.29 6.78
C LYS A 125 11.55 -7.17 5.94
N GLU A 126 11.08 -7.02 4.71
CA GLU A 126 11.58 -6.07 3.72
C GLU A 126 11.05 -4.63 3.92
N SER A 127 10.03 -4.43 4.76
CA SER A 127 9.34 -3.14 4.91
C SER A 127 10.29 -2.01 5.29
N THR A 128 11.16 -2.23 6.27
CA THR A 128 12.11 -1.23 6.75
C THR A 128 13.17 -0.91 5.69
N GLU A 129 13.71 -1.94 5.03
CA GLU A 129 14.72 -1.77 3.96
C GLU A 129 14.13 -1.02 2.76
N MET A 130 12.91 -1.38 2.35
CA MET A 130 12.19 -0.71 1.28
C MET A 130 11.99 0.78 1.58
N VAL A 131 11.49 1.11 2.79
CA VAL A 131 11.29 2.50 3.24
C VAL A 131 12.59 3.28 3.21
N GLN A 132 13.67 2.72 3.75
CA GLN A 132 14.99 3.35 3.73
C GLN A 132 15.49 3.59 2.31
N THR A 133 15.29 2.63 1.42
CA THR A 133 15.69 2.73 0.01
C THR A 133 14.92 3.84 -0.72
N LEU A 134 13.61 3.97 -0.46
CA LEU A 134 12.81 5.07 -1.01
C LEU A 134 13.26 6.42 -0.47
N LYS A 135 13.51 6.55 0.83
CA LYS A 135 14.02 7.79 1.45
C LYS A 135 15.38 8.19 0.88
N LYS A 136 16.32 7.26 0.68
CA LYS A 136 17.61 7.52 0.00
C LYS A 136 17.46 8.04 -1.42
N ASN A 137 16.33 7.72 -2.08
CA ASN A 137 15.98 8.22 -3.41
C ASN A 137 15.18 9.53 -3.38
N ASN A 138 15.12 10.23 -2.23
CA ASN A 138 14.34 11.46 -2.00
C ASN A 138 12.83 11.28 -2.23
N ILE A 139 12.30 10.11 -1.93
CA ILE A 139 10.86 9.83 -1.98
C ILE A 139 10.30 9.89 -0.56
N LYS A 140 9.32 10.76 -0.35
CA LYS A 140 8.59 10.84 0.91
C LYS A 140 7.68 9.62 1.03
N VAL A 141 7.76 8.90 2.15
CA VAL A 141 6.93 7.73 2.40
C VAL A 141 5.85 8.09 3.41
N TRP A 142 4.61 7.79 3.07
CA TRP A 142 3.43 7.98 3.91
C TRP A 142 2.80 6.65 4.25
N MET A 143 2.40 6.45 5.49
CA MET A 143 1.57 5.33 5.89
C MET A 143 0.12 5.78 6.04
N LEU A 144 -0.78 5.16 5.27
CA LEU A 144 -2.21 5.39 5.30
C LEU A 144 -2.89 4.16 5.92
N THR A 145 -3.65 4.35 7.02
CA THR A 145 -4.27 3.25 7.76
C THR A 145 -5.57 3.65 8.45
N GLY A 146 -6.46 2.66 8.62
CA GLY A 146 -7.64 2.79 9.48
C GLY A 146 -7.38 2.57 10.96
N ASP A 147 -6.17 2.16 11.35
CA ASP A 147 -5.81 1.97 12.76
C ASP A 147 -5.83 3.31 13.51
N ASN A 148 -5.99 3.22 14.83
CA ASN A 148 -5.88 4.40 15.69
C ASN A 148 -4.47 5.00 15.68
N ALA A 149 -4.36 6.26 16.09
CA ALA A 149 -3.14 7.03 16.00
C ALA A 149 -1.94 6.42 16.77
N ARG A 150 -2.16 5.74 17.90
CA ARG A 150 -1.08 5.13 18.69
C ARG A 150 -0.53 3.90 18.00
N THR A 151 -1.41 2.96 17.62
CA THR A 151 -1.04 1.76 16.85
C THR A 151 -0.33 2.14 15.55
N ALA A 152 -0.87 3.14 14.83
CA ALA A 152 -0.27 3.63 13.59
C ALA A 152 1.15 4.17 13.82
N ARG A 153 1.37 4.99 14.86
CA ARG A 153 2.70 5.51 15.20
C ARG A 153 3.68 4.41 15.55
N ALA A 154 3.27 3.42 16.35
CA ALA A 154 4.12 2.30 16.73
C ALA A 154 4.59 1.49 15.50
N ILE A 155 3.67 1.15 14.59
CA ILE A 155 4.00 0.41 13.37
C ILE A 155 4.86 1.26 12.43
N ALA A 156 4.53 2.54 12.24
CA ALA A 156 5.29 3.44 11.41
C ALA A 156 6.73 3.62 11.91
N ALA A 157 6.93 3.74 13.22
CA ALA A 157 8.26 3.80 13.83
C ALA A 157 9.08 2.53 13.56
N GLN A 158 8.47 1.34 13.68
CA GLN A 158 9.12 0.07 13.35
C GLN A 158 9.52 -0.02 11.87
N ALA A 159 8.67 0.49 10.96
CA ALA A 159 8.96 0.55 9.53
C ALA A 159 9.88 1.70 9.12
N GLY A 160 10.18 2.64 10.02
CA GLY A 160 10.96 3.83 9.73
C GLY A 160 10.20 4.90 8.96
N ILE A 161 8.86 4.97 9.06
CA ILE A 161 8.00 5.95 8.39
C ILE A 161 7.66 7.08 9.37
N GLU A 162 7.81 8.33 8.93
CA GLU A 162 7.53 9.53 9.74
C GLU A 162 6.15 10.14 9.45
N ASN A 163 5.70 10.04 8.21
CA ASN A 163 4.43 10.64 7.79
C ASN A 163 3.31 9.62 7.91
N ILE A 164 2.28 9.94 8.69
CA ILE A 164 1.20 9.00 9.03
C ILE A 164 -0.14 9.68 8.85
N MET A 165 -1.07 8.98 8.20
CA MET A 165 -2.49 9.28 8.16
C MET A 165 -3.23 8.09 8.79
N SER A 166 -3.62 8.24 10.05
CA SER A 166 -4.35 7.24 10.85
C SER A 166 -5.85 7.51 10.85
N GLU A 167 -6.64 6.54 11.30
CA GLU A 167 -8.11 6.64 11.45
C GLU A 167 -8.83 6.98 10.14
N VAL A 168 -8.24 6.60 9.00
CA VAL A 168 -8.79 6.87 7.68
C VAL A 168 -9.74 5.75 7.28
N LEU A 169 -11.02 6.07 7.15
CA LEU A 169 -12.03 5.14 6.67
C LEU A 169 -11.75 4.72 5.22
N PRO A 170 -12.19 3.54 4.79
CA PRO A 170 -11.92 3.04 3.43
C PRO A 170 -12.33 4.01 2.32
N ASP A 171 -13.52 4.61 2.43
CA ASP A 171 -14.07 5.60 1.49
C ASP A 171 -13.30 6.92 1.47
N LYS A 172 -12.57 7.25 2.55
CA LYS A 172 -11.78 8.48 2.69
C LYS A 172 -10.34 8.36 2.21
N LYS A 173 -9.85 7.17 1.87
CA LYS A 173 -8.47 6.98 1.43
C LYS A 173 -8.15 7.75 0.13
N SER A 174 -9.08 7.77 -0.82
CA SER A 174 -8.92 8.53 -2.06
C SER A 174 -8.87 10.05 -1.84
N GLU A 175 -9.61 10.56 -0.85
CA GLU A 175 -9.55 11.98 -0.46
C GLU A 175 -8.16 12.34 0.07
N LYS A 176 -7.53 11.45 0.88
CA LYS A 176 -6.17 11.68 1.40
C LYS A 176 -5.10 11.69 0.30
N VAL A 177 -5.26 10.87 -0.72
CA VAL A 177 -4.42 10.94 -1.92
C VAL A 177 -4.60 12.28 -2.63
N ARG A 178 -5.84 12.73 -2.82
CA ARG A 178 -6.17 14.01 -3.44
C ARG A 178 -5.63 15.22 -2.67
N GLU A 179 -5.65 15.17 -1.33
CA GLU A 179 -5.06 16.20 -0.47
C GLU A 179 -3.54 16.38 -0.75
N LEU A 180 -2.80 15.27 -0.88
CA LEU A 180 -1.37 15.33 -1.22
C LEU A 180 -1.14 15.85 -2.64
N GLN A 181 -1.97 15.43 -3.61
CA GLN A 181 -1.90 15.93 -4.99
C GLN A 181 -2.19 17.43 -5.07
N ALA A 182 -3.14 17.94 -4.28
CA ALA A 182 -3.46 19.36 -4.19
C ALA A 182 -2.30 20.21 -3.64
N GLN A 183 -1.38 19.59 -2.88
CA GLN A 183 -0.13 20.22 -2.41
C GLN A 183 0.99 20.20 -3.47
N GLY A 184 0.71 19.69 -4.68
CA GLY A 184 1.67 19.58 -5.77
C GLY A 184 2.54 18.31 -5.74
N GLU A 185 2.24 17.36 -4.87
CA GLU A 185 2.99 16.09 -4.80
C GLU A 185 2.53 15.13 -5.90
N ILE A 186 3.47 14.40 -6.49
CA ILE A 186 3.18 13.28 -7.38
C ILE A 186 3.08 12.02 -6.51
N VAL A 187 1.88 11.47 -6.39
CA VAL A 187 1.56 10.41 -5.45
C VAL A 187 1.55 9.05 -6.14
N ALA A 188 2.35 8.12 -5.63
CA ALA A 188 2.21 6.70 -5.89
C ALA A 188 1.47 6.04 -4.72
N MET A 189 0.34 5.38 -4.98
CA MET A 189 -0.41 4.62 -3.98
C MET A 189 -0.11 3.14 -4.13
N ILE A 190 0.17 2.47 -3.01
CA ILE A 190 0.41 1.03 -2.96
C ILE A 190 -0.66 0.39 -2.07
N GLY A 191 -1.34 -0.63 -2.57
CA GLY A 191 -2.41 -1.30 -1.85
C GLY A 191 -2.61 -2.74 -2.33
N ASP A 192 -3.41 -3.50 -1.57
CA ASP A 192 -3.64 -4.93 -1.80
C ASP A 192 -5.13 -5.33 -1.84
N GLY A 193 -6.02 -4.45 -1.40
CA GLY A 193 -7.42 -4.77 -1.17
C GLY A 193 -8.43 -3.94 -1.96
N ILE A 194 -9.68 -4.42 -1.96
CA ILE A 194 -10.85 -3.73 -2.55
C ILE A 194 -10.98 -2.31 -1.97
N ASN A 195 -10.69 -2.14 -0.68
CA ASN A 195 -10.76 -0.87 0.01
C ASN A 195 -9.72 0.16 -0.45
N ASP A 196 -8.69 -0.27 -1.18
CA ASP A 196 -7.63 0.57 -1.71
C ASP A 196 -7.88 0.95 -3.19
N ALA A 197 -8.78 0.27 -3.90
CA ALA A 197 -9.07 0.49 -5.32
C ALA A 197 -9.38 1.95 -5.65
N PRO A 198 -10.25 2.68 -4.92
CA PRO A 198 -10.49 4.10 -5.19
C PRO A 198 -9.25 4.98 -5.00
N ALA A 199 -8.38 4.65 -4.05
CA ALA A 199 -7.13 5.38 -3.80
C ALA A 199 -6.05 5.06 -4.83
N LEU A 200 -5.98 3.79 -5.29
CA LEU A 200 -5.10 3.36 -6.39
C LEU A 200 -5.44 4.09 -7.69
N THR A 201 -6.74 4.17 -8.01
CA THR A 201 -7.21 4.90 -9.21
C THR A 201 -7.00 6.41 -9.10
N GLN A 202 -7.16 7.00 -7.90
CA GLN A 202 -6.98 8.44 -7.68
C GLN A 202 -5.51 8.86 -7.80
N ALA A 203 -4.57 8.02 -7.42
CA ALA A 203 -3.14 8.33 -7.42
C ALA A 203 -2.61 8.58 -8.83
N ASN A 204 -1.50 9.33 -8.96
CA ASN A 204 -0.81 9.48 -10.23
C ASN A 204 -0.26 8.13 -10.73
N ILE A 205 0.10 7.25 -9.79
CA ILE A 205 0.53 5.88 -10.07
C ILE A 205 -0.09 4.97 -9.01
N GLY A 206 -0.98 4.08 -9.40
CA GLY A 206 -1.49 2.99 -8.57
C GLY A 206 -0.60 1.75 -8.72
N ILE A 207 -0.20 1.13 -7.60
CA ILE A 207 0.61 -0.08 -7.57
C ILE A 207 -0.14 -1.12 -6.71
N ALA A 208 -0.61 -2.20 -7.33
CA ALA A 208 -1.24 -3.31 -6.63
C ALA A 208 -0.21 -4.37 -6.26
N MET A 209 -0.38 -4.96 -5.06
CA MET A 209 0.39 -6.13 -4.63
C MET A 209 -0.22 -7.39 -5.24
N GLY A 210 0.58 -8.30 -5.79
CA GLY A 210 0.13 -9.50 -6.50
C GLY A 210 -0.65 -10.53 -5.67
N GLU A 211 -0.58 -10.42 -4.34
CA GLU A 211 -1.42 -11.18 -3.41
C GLU A 211 -2.75 -10.45 -3.10
N GLY A 212 -2.98 -9.31 -3.73
CA GLY A 212 -4.19 -8.49 -3.58
C GLY A 212 -5.40 -9.06 -4.33
N THR A 213 -6.52 -8.39 -4.18
CA THR A 213 -7.76 -8.76 -4.87
C THR A 213 -7.70 -8.38 -6.36
N ASP A 214 -8.46 -9.11 -7.21
CA ASP A 214 -8.56 -8.83 -8.64
C ASP A 214 -8.97 -7.37 -8.90
N ILE A 215 -9.88 -6.82 -8.10
CA ILE A 215 -10.34 -5.43 -8.19
C ILE A 215 -9.19 -4.43 -7.94
N ALA A 216 -8.31 -4.71 -6.98
CA ALA A 216 -7.15 -3.86 -6.73
C ALA A 216 -6.16 -3.92 -7.90
N MET A 217 -5.97 -5.10 -8.49
CA MET A 217 -5.10 -5.30 -9.66
C MET A 217 -5.64 -4.57 -10.90
N GLU A 218 -6.95 -4.63 -11.16
CA GLU A 218 -7.59 -3.91 -12.26
C GLU A 218 -7.56 -2.37 -12.09
N SER A 219 -7.55 -1.91 -10.84
CA SER A 219 -7.54 -0.48 -10.51
C SER A 219 -6.14 0.15 -10.53
N ALA A 220 -5.08 -0.65 -10.67
CA ALA A 220 -3.70 -0.20 -10.59
C ALA A 220 -3.04 -0.05 -11.97
N ASN A 221 -2.10 0.88 -12.08
CA ASN A 221 -1.27 1.04 -13.29
C ASN A 221 -0.16 -0.03 -13.35
N ILE A 222 0.26 -0.55 -12.21
CA ILE A 222 1.33 -1.54 -12.07
C ILE A 222 0.87 -2.62 -11.10
N THR A 223 1.04 -3.89 -11.48
CA THR A 223 0.81 -5.03 -10.59
C THR A 223 2.12 -5.73 -10.29
N LEU A 224 2.49 -5.82 -9.03
CA LEU A 224 3.65 -6.57 -8.56
C LEU A 224 3.22 -8.02 -8.33
N MET A 225 3.61 -8.92 -9.22
CA MET A 225 3.18 -10.33 -9.24
C MET A 225 3.61 -11.14 -7.99
N ARG A 226 4.52 -10.61 -7.20
CA ARG A 226 4.95 -11.19 -5.92
C ARG A 226 4.69 -10.19 -4.81
N GLY A 227 4.40 -10.69 -3.61
CA GLY A 227 4.19 -9.86 -2.43
C GLY A 227 5.46 -9.17 -1.87
N ASP A 228 6.54 -9.16 -2.64
CA ASP A 228 7.84 -8.60 -2.27
C ASP A 228 7.86 -7.07 -2.44
N LEU A 229 8.04 -6.37 -1.33
CA LEU A 229 8.10 -4.90 -1.32
C LEU A 229 9.36 -4.33 -1.98
N MET A 230 10.43 -5.10 -2.10
CA MET A 230 11.66 -4.64 -2.76
C MET A 230 11.48 -4.44 -4.26
N LEU A 231 10.44 -4.99 -4.86
CA LEU A 231 10.08 -4.71 -6.24
C LEU A 231 9.71 -3.23 -6.48
N ILE A 232 9.22 -2.52 -5.45
CA ILE A 232 8.83 -1.10 -5.56
C ILE A 232 10.04 -0.21 -5.93
N PRO A 233 11.12 -0.16 -5.14
CA PRO A 233 12.31 0.59 -5.54
C PRO A 233 12.95 0.07 -6.82
N GLU A 234 12.81 -1.21 -7.16
CA GLU A 234 13.29 -1.77 -8.43
C GLU A 234 12.53 -1.24 -9.63
N VAL A 235 11.20 -1.20 -9.57
CA VAL A 235 10.36 -0.61 -10.64
C VAL A 235 10.70 0.86 -10.84
N ILE A 236 10.87 1.64 -9.77
CA ILE A 236 11.28 3.05 -9.85
C ILE A 236 12.66 3.18 -10.53
N ARG A 237 13.62 2.32 -10.17
CA ARG A 237 14.95 2.28 -10.77
C ARG A 237 14.89 1.93 -12.25
N LEU A 238 14.08 0.93 -12.61
CA LEU A 238 13.87 0.52 -14.00
C LEU A 238 13.26 1.66 -14.83
N SER A 239 12.21 2.32 -14.31
CA SER A 239 11.57 3.46 -14.96
C SER A 239 12.56 4.60 -15.22
N LYS A 240 13.36 5.00 -14.22
CA LYS A 240 14.40 6.04 -14.38
C LYS A 240 15.43 5.67 -15.44
N ARG A 241 15.84 4.39 -15.50
CA ARG A 241 16.79 3.90 -16.53
C ARG A 241 16.17 3.91 -17.91
N THR A 242 14.94 3.45 -18.05
CA THR A 242 14.19 3.46 -19.31
C THR A 242 14.07 4.88 -19.86
N MET A 243 13.67 5.83 -19.00
CA MET A 243 13.59 7.24 -19.39
C MET A 243 14.96 7.83 -19.81
N LYS A 244 16.04 7.43 -19.14
CA LYS A 244 17.40 7.84 -19.55
C LYS A 244 17.76 7.31 -20.94
N ILE A 245 17.45 6.05 -21.23
CA ILE A 245 17.70 5.45 -22.54
C ILE A 245 16.84 6.09 -23.62
N ILE A 246 15.55 6.35 -23.35
CA ILE A 246 14.66 7.06 -24.27
C ILE A 246 15.25 8.45 -24.62
N LYS A 247 15.68 9.22 -23.62
CA LYS A 247 16.29 10.53 -23.82
C LYS A 247 17.59 10.43 -24.66
N GLN A 248 18.43 9.43 -24.40
CA GLN A 248 19.64 9.19 -25.18
C GLN A 248 19.31 8.81 -26.64
N ASN A 249 18.33 7.92 -26.85
CA ASN A 249 17.91 7.52 -28.19
C ASN A 249 17.38 8.72 -28.97
N LEU A 250 16.57 9.55 -28.33
CA LEU A 250 16.03 10.77 -28.92
C LEU A 250 17.14 11.76 -29.30
N PHE A 251 18.11 11.94 -28.39
CA PHE A 251 19.29 12.78 -28.65
C PHE A 251 20.05 12.30 -29.88
N TRP A 252 20.38 11.02 -29.98
CA TRP A 252 21.12 10.49 -31.14
C TRP A 252 20.30 10.58 -32.42
N ALA A 253 19.01 10.28 -32.39
CA ALA A 253 18.15 10.39 -33.55
C ALA A 253 18.10 11.82 -34.09
N PHE A 254 18.01 12.84 -33.23
CA PHE A 254 18.04 14.24 -33.65
C PHE A 254 19.43 14.69 -34.05
N PHE A 255 20.48 14.27 -33.36
CA PHE A 255 21.85 14.67 -33.63
C PHE A 255 22.27 14.35 -35.08
N TYR A 256 22.02 13.13 -35.53
CA TYR A 256 22.33 12.76 -36.92
C TYR A 256 21.59 13.65 -37.92
N ASN A 257 20.32 13.92 -37.68
CA ASN A 257 19.53 14.76 -38.58
C ASN A 257 20.02 16.21 -38.59
N VAL A 258 20.23 16.82 -37.43
CA VAL A 258 20.71 18.21 -37.29
C VAL A 258 22.11 18.38 -37.91
N ALA A 259 22.99 17.37 -37.82
CA ALA A 259 24.34 17.41 -38.39
C ALA A 259 24.32 17.25 -39.90
N PHE A 260 23.56 16.30 -40.45
CA PHE A 260 23.63 15.94 -41.87
C PHE A 260 22.65 16.68 -42.77
N ILE A 261 21.51 17.19 -42.28
CA ILE A 261 20.57 17.96 -43.13
C ILE A 261 21.22 19.26 -43.67
N PRO A 262 21.93 20.11 -42.89
CA PRO A 262 22.62 21.27 -43.45
C PRO A 262 23.69 20.91 -44.49
N VAL A 263 24.42 19.82 -44.24
CA VAL A 263 25.45 19.35 -45.21
C VAL A 263 24.80 18.88 -46.49
N ALA A 264 23.67 18.15 -46.40
CA ALA A 264 22.88 17.74 -47.56
C ALA A 264 22.29 18.93 -48.33
N ALA A 265 21.90 19.97 -47.61
CA ALA A 265 21.40 21.23 -48.18
C ALA A 265 22.52 22.09 -48.83
N GLY A 266 23.80 21.63 -48.80
CA GLY A 266 24.90 22.29 -49.49
C GLY A 266 25.58 23.41 -48.67
N VAL A 267 25.40 23.50 -47.34
CA VAL A 267 26.02 24.55 -46.50
C VAL A 267 27.55 24.55 -46.64
N LEU A 268 28.18 23.40 -46.91
CA LEU A 268 29.63 23.29 -47.09
C LEU A 268 30.09 23.53 -48.54
N TYR A 269 29.15 23.62 -49.49
CA TYR A 269 29.49 23.76 -50.90
C TYR A 269 30.17 25.08 -51.25
N PRO A 270 29.71 26.25 -50.77
CA PRO A 270 30.35 27.53 -51.13
C PRO A 270 31.79 27.66 -50.67
N SER A 271 32.15 27.07 -49.50
CA SER A 271 33.45 27.21 -48.90
C SER A 271 34.43 26.08 -49.22
N PHE A 272 33.93 24.88 -49.40
CA PHE A 272 34.76 23.67 -49.53
C PHE A 272 34.43 22.82 -50.77
N GLY A 273 33.43 23.18 -51.58
CA GLY A 273 33.00 22.42 -52.74
C GLY A 273 32.40 21.04 -52.41
N ILE A 274 32.03 20.82 -51.13
CA ILE A 274 31.55 19.51 -50.65
C ILE A 274 30.02 19.45 -50.72
N LEU A 275 29.51 18.47 -51.48
CA LEU A 275 28.10 18.03 -51.44
C LEU A 275 27.99 16.65 -50.82
N LEU A 276 26.93 16.44 -50.03
CA LEU A 276 26.70 15.14 -49.44
C LEU A 276 26.31 14.11 -50.49
N ASN A 277 27.13 13.08 -50.65
CA ASN A 277 26.79 11.96 -51.53
C ASN A 277 25.62 11.18 -50.88
N PRO A 278 24.59 10.77 -51.66
CA PRO A 278 23.46 9.98 -51.17
C PRO A 278 23.86 8.71 -50.40
N ILE A 279 24.98 8.09 -50.73
CA ILE A 279 25.51 6.92 -50.02
C ILE A 279 25.84 7.24 -48.57
N PHE A 280 26.45 8.39 -48.28
CA PHE A 280 26.78 8.81 -46.93
C PHE A 280 25.50 9.18 -46.13
N ALA A 281 24.49 9.74 -46.79
CA ALA A 281 23.20 9.98 -46.16
C ALA A 281 22.52 8.66 -45.75
N GLY A 282 22.50 7.66 -46.63
CA GLY A 282 21.97 6.33 -46.31
C GLY A 282 22.77 5.62 -45.20
N ALA A 283 24.10 5.71 -45.23
CA ALA A 283 24.96 5.18 -44.16
C ALA A 283 24.69 5.84 -42.81
N ALA A 284 24.52 7.17 -42.74
CA ALA A 284 24.21 7.91 -41.54
C ALA A 284 22.85 7.49 -40.96
N MET A 285 21.82 7.28 -41.77
CA MET A 285 20.51 6.77 -41.32
C MET A 285 20.62 5.35 -40.76
N ALA A 286 21.40 4.47 -41.41
CA ALA A 286 21.64 3.10 -40.89
C ALA A 286 22.36 3.13 -39.55
N LEU A 287 23.41 3.97 -39.39
CA LEU A 287 24.14 4.17 -38.15
C LEU A 287 23.25 4.73 -37.03
N SER A 288 22.36 5.67 -37.36
CA SER A 288 21.36 6.20 -36.39
C SER A 288 20.48 5.08 -35.86
N SER A 289 19.92 4.26 -36.72
CA SER A 289 19.07 3.11 -36.34
C SER A 289 19.84 2.09 -35.48
N LEU A 290 21.05 1.74 -35.86
CA LEU A 290 21.92 0.84 -35.10
C LEU A 290 22.26 1.40 -33.72
N SER A 291 22.52 2.70 -33.60
CA SER A 291 22.81 3.37 -32.35
C SER A 291 21.61 3.31 -31.38
N VAL A 292 20.39 3.56 -31.86
CA VAL A 292 19.16 3.49 -31.08
C VAL A 292 18.88 2.05 -30.62
N VAL A 293 18.98 1.07 -31.52
CA VAL A 293 18.77 -0.35 -31.18
C VAL A 293 19.83 -0.83 -30.19
N GLY A 294 21.11 -0.57 -30.47
CA GLY A 294 22.22 -0.96 -29.59
C GLY A 294 22.11 -0.35 -28.19
N ASN A 295 21.71 0.94 -28.08
CA ASN A 295 21.49 1.58 -26.79
C ASN A 295 20.28 0.99 -26.07
N SER A 296 19.20 0.66 -26.77
CA SER A 296 18.00 0.02 -26.20
C SER A 296 18.28 -1.38 -25.67
N LEU A 297 19.11 -2.17 -26.34
CA LEU A 297 19.53 -3.51 -25.90
C LEU A 297 20.31 -3.49 -24.58
N ARG A 298 20.97 -2.37 -24.23
CA ARG A 298 21.64 -2.20 -22.93
C ARG A 298 20.67 -2.23 -21.74
N LEU A 299 19.38 -1.93 -21.97
CA LEU A 299 18.36 -2.07 -20.94
C LEU A 299 18.17 -3.53 -20.55
N LYS A 300 18.02 -4.41 -21.55
CA LYS A 300 17.83 -5.86 -21.37
C LYS A 300 19.02 -6.50 -20.63
N ALA A 301 20.24 -6.18 -21.00
CA ALA A 301 21.46 -6.78 -20.43
C ALA A 301 21.72 -6.42 -18.95
N ARG A 302 20.95 -5.52 -18.35
CA ARG A 302 21.11 -5.08 -16.96
C ARG A 302 19.87 -5.31 -16.08
N VAL A 303 18.84 -5.90 -16.65
CA VAL A 303 17.59 -6.28 -15.95
C VAL A 303 17.58 -7.78 -15.65
N LEU A 304 18.38 -8.56 -16.36
CA LEU A 304 18.71 -9.98 -16.12
C LEU A 304 20.01 -10.07 -15.32
#